data_a55bbf282d0957cbe77a9bb0af73aa60
#
_entry.id   a55bbf282d0957cbe77a9bb0af73aa60
#
_cell.length_a   1.000
_cell.length_b   1.000
_cell.length_c   1.000
_cell.angle_alpha   90.00
_cell.angle_beta   90.00
_cell.angle_gamma   90.00
#
_symmetry.space_group_name_H-M   'P 1'
#
loop_
_entity.id
_entity.type
_entity.pdbx_description
1 polymer ?
#
loop_
_entity_poly.entity_id
_entity_poly.type
_entity_poly.pdbx_seq_one_letter_code
_entity_poly.pdbx_strand_id
1 'polypeptide(L)'
;KYKVPFTFATNGRPYLEQYKTKSGIWFLDLRQSYNPPRALQGWMSPDGIKELLARDTERKNENLKQMSFDFLTDKEGMNLRPYQLNAIKAAENAVIEGKQRILLAMATGTGKTRTVLGMIYRFLKTERFHRILFLVDRTSLGEQAQDVFEEVKLEGLMSLNKIYNIKGLEDKEIDRETRIHVATVQSMVKRILYNTEETMPAVSDYDLVIVDEAHRGYILDKEMAEDELLYRDQKDYQSKYRSVIEYFDAVKIALTATPALQTTEIFGEPVFKYTYREAVIEGYLVDHDAPHELKTKLSSEGIHYKSGDTVTTYDPVTGEITNSELLDDELDFDIESFNRKVITEPFNRTVLEEIARDIDPESPEEQGKTLIYAVNDQHADMIVSILKEIYSRTDVDNDAIMKITGSVGGGNKKTVREAIKRFKNERYPSIVVTVDLLTTGIDVREITTLVF
;
A
#
# COMPACT_ATOMS: atom_id res chain seq x y z
N LYS A 1 -10.29 -21.86 -46.21
CA LYS A 1 -9.50 -20.87 -45.44
C LYS A 1 -9.82 -21.08 -43.96
N TYR A 2 -8.80 -21.35 -43.17
CA TYR A 2 -8.93 -21.54 -41.75
C TYR A 2 -9.25 -20.21 -41.09
N LYS A 3 -10.27 -20.16 -40.21
CA LYS A 3 -10.54 -19.03 -39.33
C LYS A 3 -9.64 -19.17 -38.09
N VAL A 4 -8.45 -18.60 -38.14
CA VAL A 4 -7.50 -18.62 -37.02
C VAL A 4 -7.85 -17.47 -36.07
N PRO A 5 -8.22 -17.75 -34.80
CA PRO A 5 -8.57 -16.68 -33.84
C PRO A 5 -7.35 -15.93 -33.32
N PHE A 6 -6.21 -16.60 -33.18
CA PHE A 6 -5.00 -16.05 -32.57
C PHE A 6 -3.78 -16.26 -33.45
N THR A 7 -2.86 -15.30 -33.41
CA THR A 7 -1.54 -15.45 -34.03
C THR A 7 -0.44 -15.11 -33.01
N PHE A 8 0.63 -15.90 -33.08
CA PHE A 8 1.85 -15.68 -32.32
C PHE A 8 3.02 -15.54 -33.26
N ALA A 9 3.92 -14.58 -32.98
CA ALA A 9 5.16 -14.41 -33.69
C ALA A 9 6.33 -14.28 -32.71
N THR A 10 7.38 -15.06 -32.89
CA THR A 10 8.56 -15.03 -32.03
C THR A 10 9.81 -15.37 -32.80
N ASN A 11 10.95 -14.88 -32.34
CA ASN A 11 12.27 -15.29 -32.80
C ASN A 11 13.06 -16.08 -31.76
N GLY A 12 12.35 -16.55 -30.68
CA GLY A 12 12.94 -17.33 -29.61
C GLY A 12 13.75 -16.50 -28.58
N ARG A 13 13.76 -15.18 -28.72
CA ARG A 13 14.42 -14.29 -27.72
C ARG A 13 13.43 -13.79 -26.71
N PRO A 14 13.82 -13.65 -25.43
CA PRO A 14 12.98 -12.97 -24.42
C PRO A 14 12.70 -11.52 -24.86
N TYR A 15 11.60 -10.97 -24.40
CA TYR A 15 11.26 -9.57 -24.69
C TYR A 15 12.30 -8.63 -24.08
N LEU A 16 12.82 -7.74 -24.91
CA LEU A 16 13.72 -6.67 -24.50
C LEU A 16 13.21 -5.36 -25.11
N GLU A 17 12.89 -4.39 -24.26
CA GLU A 17 12.33 -3.09 -24.68
C GLU A 17 13.22 -2.38 -25.71
N GLN A 18 14.55 -2.53 -25.59
CA GLN A 18 15.52 -1.97 -26.52
C GLN A 18 15.40 -2.51 -27.94
N TYR A 19 14.96 -3.77 -28.10
CA TYR A 19 14.79 -4.41 -29.41
C TYR A 19 13.35 -4.40 -29.91
N LYS A 20 12.39 -3.98 -29.10
CA LYS A 20 10.95 -3.87 -29.43
C LYS A 20 10.45 -5.10 -30.20
N THR A 21 9.96 -4.90 -31.44
CA THR A 21 9.41 -5.98 -32.27
C THR A 21 10.42 -7.05 -32.70
N LYS A 22 11.71 -6.88 -32.43
CA LYS A 22 12.76 -7.87 -32.75
C LYS A 22 13.02 -8.86 -31.59
N SER A 23 12.22 -8.84 -30.56
CA SER A 23 12.34 -9.71 -29.40
C SER A 23 10.97 -10.05 -28.81
N GLY A 24 10.90 -11.09 -27.96
CA GLY A 24 9.70 -11.53 -27.27
C GLY A 24 8.77 -12.41 -28.10
N ILE A 25 7.63 -12.67 -27.51
CA ILE A 25 6.49 -13.38 -28.11
C ILE A 25 5.43 -12.33 -28.40
N TRP A 26 5.12 -12.13 -29.67
CA TRP A 26 4.10 -11.18 -30.10
C TRP A 26 2.79 -11.92 -30.34
N PHE A 27 1.72 -11.40 -29.73
CA PHE A 27 0.38 -11.97 -29.76
C PHE A 27 -0.61 -11.00 -30.41
N LEU A 28 -1.51 -11.55 -31.23
CA LEU A 28 -2.62 -10.83 -31.83
C LEU A 28 -3.88 -11.68 -31.79
N ASP A 29 -4.96 -11.13 -31.23
CA ASP A 29 -6.31 -11.71 -31.29
C ASP A 29 -7.02 -11.17 -32.53
N LEU A 30 -7.24 -12.03 -33.52
CA LEU A 30 -7.85 -11.68 -34.80
C LEU A 30 -9.37 -11.60 -34.75
N ARG A 31 -10.01 -11.92 -33.65
CA ARG A 31 -11.47 -11.87 -33.49
C ARG A 31 -12.00 -10.45 -33.39
N GLN A 32 -11.17 -9.53 -32.90
CA GLN A 32 -11.51 -8.12 -32.73
C GLN A 32 -10.95 -7.31 -33.90
N SER A 33 -11.78 -6.40 -34.44
CA SER A 33 -11.41 -5.58 -35.57
C SER A 33 -10.31 -4.56 -35.28
N TYR A 34 -10.18 -4.16 -34.03
CA TYR A 34 -9.14 -3.26 -33.54
C TYR A 34 -8.47 -3.86 -32.30
N ASN A 35 -7.37 -4.54 -32.53
CA ASN A 35 -6.56 -5.14 -31.48
C ASN A 35 -5.09 -5.12 -31.91
N PRO A 36 -4.28 -4.14 -31.47
CA PRO A 36 -2.89 -4.07 -31.87
C PRO A 36 -2.09 -5.25 -31.32
N PRO A 37 -1.09 -5.75 -32.06
CA PRO A 37 -0.20 -6.78 -31.56
C PRO A 37 0.48 -6.31 -30.26
N ARG A 38 0.60 -7.21 -29.29
CA ARG A 38 1.27 -6.95 -28.03
C ARG A 38 2.32 -7.99 -27.71
N ALA A 39 3.38 -7.57 -27.03
CA ALA A 39 4.42 -8.46 -26.55
C ALA A 39 3.99 -9.14 -25.25
N LEU A 40 4.20 -10.45 -25.18
CA LEU A 40 4.02 -11.25 -23.98
C LEU A 40 5.39 -11.51 -23.33
N GLN A 41 5.40 -11.56 -22.01
CA GLN A 41 6.60 -11.90 -21.22
C GLN A 41 6.90 -13.40 -21.18
N GLY A 42 5.95 -14.23 -21.61
CA GLY A 42 6.06 -15.68 -21.68
C GLY A 42 4.92 -16.29 -22.51
N TRP A 43 4.90 -17.60 -22.63
CA TRP A 43 3.81 -18.31 -23.31
C TRP A 43 2.55 -18.38 -22.43
N MET A 44 1.40 -18.25 -23.06
CA MET A 44 0.13 -18.55 -22.41
C MET A 44 0.03 -20.05 -22.13
N SER A 45 -0.58 -20.41 -21.01
CA SER A 45 -0.91 -21.80 -20.74
C SER A 45 -1.99 -22.32 -21.70
N PRO A 46 -2.06 -23.64 -21.96
CA PRO A 46 -3.11 -24.20 -22.80
C PRO A 46 -4.52 -23.88 -22.29
N ASP A 47 -4.73 -23.87 -20.98
CA ASP A 47 -6.01 -23.51 -20.37
C ASP A 47 -6.28 -22.00 -20.49
N GLY A 48 -5.29 -21.15 -20.34
CA GLY A 48 -5.42 -19.70 -20.60
C GLY A 48 -5.82 -19.39 -22.02
N ILE A 49 -5.27 -20.13 -23.03
CA ILE A 49 -5.69 -19.98 -24.43
C ILE A 49 -7.16 -20.43 -24.61
N LYS A 50 -7.59 -21.52 -23.97
CA LYS A 50 -8.99 -22.00 -24.03
C LYS A 50 -9.94 -20.99 -23.39
N GLU A 51 -9.59 -20.46 -22.21
CA GLU A 51 -10.36 -19.42 -21.53
C GLU A 51 -10.49 -18.16 -22.39
N LEU A 52 -9.37 -17.71 -22.98
CA LEU A 52 -9.36 -16.56 -23.88
C LEU A 52 -10.21 -16.82 -25.13
N LEU A 53 -10.16 -18.04 -25.70
CA LEU A 53 -10.96 -18.42 -26.87
C LEU A 53 -12.47 -18.41 -26.55
N ALA A 54 -12.85 -18.84 -25.37
CA ALA A 54 -14.25 -18.87 -24.92
C ALA A 54 -14.78 -17.47 -24.54
N ARG A 55 -13.90 -16.48 -24.39
CA ARG A 55 -14.27 -15.14 -23.92
C ARG A 55 -14.93 -14.33 -25.03
N ASP A 56 -16.15 -13.87 -24.77
CA ASP A 56 -16.88 -12.89 -25.56
C ASP A 56 -16.83 -11.53 -24.86
N THR A 57 -15.79 -10.76 -25.17
CA THR A 57 -15.53 -9.47 -24.51
C THR A 57 -16.60 -8.44 -24.83
N GLU A 58 -17.16 -8.43 -26.04
CA GLU A 58 -18.20 -7.46 -26.42
C GLU A 58 -19.48 -7.70 -25.63
N ARG A 59 -19.94 -8.95 -25.57
CA ARG A 59 -21.10 -9.33 -24.76
C ARG A 59 -20.90 -9.03 -23.27
N LYS A 60 -19.71 -9.31 -22.73
CA LYS A 60 -19.41 -9.04 -21.32
C LYS A 60 -19.32 -7.53 -21.03
N ASN A 61 -18.80 -6.73 -21.95
CA ASN A 61 -18.85 -5.26 -21.85
C ASN A 61 -20.29 -4.76 -21.85
N GLU A 62 -21.18 -5.34 -22.66
CA GLU A 62 -22.59 -4.97 -22.68
C GLU A 62 -23.31 -5.35 -21.38
N ASN A 63 -23.05 -6.55 -20.85
CA ASN A 63 -23.55 -6.96 -19.53
C ASN A 63 -23.11 -5.98 -18.43
N LEU A 64 -21.85 -5.53 -18.48
CA LEU A 64 -21.31 -4.58 -17.50
C LEU A 64 -22.02 -3.22 -17.58
N LYS A 65 -22.29 -2.72 -18.79
CA LYS A 65 -23.05 -1.47 -19.00
C LYS A 65 -24.49 -1.57 -18.47
N GLN A 66 -25.13 -2.71 -18.66
CA GLN A 66 -26.55 -2.93 -18.30
C GLN A 66 -26.74 -3.23 -16.82
N MET A 67 -25.69 -3.67 -16.12
CA MET A 67 -25.77 -4.00 -14.69
C MET A 67 -26.08 -2.76 -13.86
N SER A 68 -27.17 -2.79 -13.08
CA SER A 68 -27.54 -1.70 -12.17
C SER A 68 -26.46 -1.42 -11.11
N PHE A 69 -26.39 -0.17 -10.66
CA PHE A 69 -25.57 0.26 -9.54
C PHE A 69 -26.33 0.30 -8.20
N ASP A 70 -27.62 -0.01 -8.20
CA ASP A 70 -28.50 0.15 -7.04
C ASP A 70 -27.95 -0.55 -5.81
N PHE A 71 -27.48 -1.79 -5.96
CA PHE A 71 -26.90 -2.56 -4.87
C PHE A 71 -25.67 -1.88 -4.24
N LEU A 72 -24.86 -1.18 -5.03
CA LEU A 72 -23.69 -0.48 -4.52
C LEU A 72 -24.05 0.75 -3.68
N THR A 73 -25.23 1.35 -3.93
CA THR A 73 -25.73 2.55 -3.25
C THR A 73 -26.69 2.27 -2.12
N ASP A 74 -27.32 1.09 -2.13
CA ASP A 74 -28.28 0.70 -1.12
C ASP A 74 -27.62 0.65 0.27
N LYS A 75 -28.38 1.11 1.29
CA LYS A 75 -27.95 1.06 2.70
C LYS A 75 -27.82 -0.37 3.23
N GLU A 76 -28.65 -1.29 2.72
CA GLU A 76 -28.57 -2.72 3.02
C GLU A 76 -27.52 -3.44 2.15
N GLY A 77 -27.02 -2.78 1.11
CA GLY A 77 -25.96 -3.24 0.24
C GLY A 77 -24.59 -2.71 0.66
N MET A 78 -23.81 -2.25 -0.31
CA MET A 78 -22.46 -1.73 -0.03
C MET A 78 -22.44 -0.31 0.53
N ASN A 79 -23.54 0.44 0.39
CA ASN A 79 -23.65 1.85 0.84
C ASN A 79 -22.45 2.71 0.40
N LEU A 80 -22.06 2.61 -0.86
CA LEU A 80 -20.96 3.39 -1.39
C LEU A 80 -21.36 4.85 -1.56
N ARG A 81 -20.40 5.70 -1.30
CA ARG A 81 -20.54 7.15 -1.46
C ARG A 81 -20.54 7.53 -2.95
N PRO A 82 -21.14 8.68 -3.34
CA PRO A 82 -21.25 9.08 -4.75
C PRO A 82 -19.92 9.10 -5.50
N TYR A 83 -18.86 9.61 -4.88
CA TYR A 83 -17.54 9.67 -5.51
C TYR A 83 -16.91 8.28 -5.72
N GLN A 84 -17.17 7.30 -4.83
CA GLN A 84 -16.73 5.91 -5.00
C GLN A 84 -17.42 5.28 -6.21
N LEU A 85 -18.70 5.56 -6.37
CA LEU A 85 -19.48 5.11 -7.52
C LEU A 85 -18.96 5.73 -8.83
N ASN A 86 -18.61 7.02 -8.80
CA ASN A 86 -18.04 7.71 -9.96
C ASN A 86 -16.66 7.12 -10.33
N ALA A 87 -15.85 6.74 -9.35
CA ALA A 87 -14.59 6.06 -9.58
C ALA A 87 -14.79 4.70 -10.27
N ILE A 88 -15.76 3.89 -9.81
CA ILE A 88 -16.11 2.61 -10.44
C ILE A 88 -16.58 2.83 -11.88
N LYS A 89 -17.49 3.77 -12.10
CA LYS A 89 -17.99 4.09 -13.46
C LYS A 89 -16.86 4.51 -14.39
N ALA A 90 -15.93 5.34 -13.91
CA ALA A 90 -14.79 5.78 -14.71
C ALA A 90 -13.86 4.61 -15.08
N ALA A 91 -13.60 3.69 -14.13
CA ALA A 91 -12.82 2.49 -14.39
C ALA A 91 -13.51 1.56 -15.39
N GLU A 92 -14.81 1.32 -15.23
CA GLU A 92 -15.59 0.49 -16.15
C GLU A 92 -15.62 1.05 -17.56
N ASN A 93 -15.85 2.35 -17.71
CA ASN A 93 -15.82 3.02 -19.00
C ASN A 93 -14.44 2.87 -19.67
N ALA A 94 -13.37 3.05 -18.91
CA ALA A 94 -12.02 2.88 -19.43
C ALA A 94 -11.74 1.42 -19.88
N VAL A 95 -12.25 0.43 -19.14
CA VAL A 95 -12.19 -0.99 -19.52
C VAL A 95 -12.97 -1.25 -20.82
N ILE A 96 -14.16 -0.68 -20.93
CA ILE A 96 -15.04 -0.84 -22.12
C ILE A 96 -14.42 -0.18 -23.34
N GLU A 97 -13.75 0.97 -23.17
CA GLU A 97 -12.96 1.66 -24.20
C GLU A 97 -11.70 0.89 -24.63
N GLY A 98 -11.39 -0.23 -23.95
CA GLY A 98 -10.22 -1.06 -24.27
C GLY A 98 -8.91 -0.59 -23.68
N LYS A 99 -8.92 0.35 -22.71
CA LYS A 99 -7.69 0.77 -22.02
C LYS A 99 -7.13 -0.40 -21.22
N GLN A 100 -5.83 -0.65 -21.41
CA GLN A 100 -5.11 -1.73 -20.74
C GLN A 100 -4.49 -1.30 -19.42
N ARG A 101 -4.35 0.00 -19.19
CA ARG A 101 -3.76 0.61 -18.01
C ARG A 101 -4.66 1.75 -17.55
N ILE A 102 -5.07 1.71 -16.31
CA ILE A 102 -6.09 2.59 -15.74
C ILE A 102 -5.61 3.05 -14.35
N LEU A 103 -5.66 4.34 -14.10
CA LEU A 103 -5.28 4.93 -12.82
C LEU A 103 -6.47 5.65 -12.19
N LEU A 104 -6.74 5.34 -10.92
CA LEU A 104 -7.70 6.02 -10.08
C LEU A 104 -6.95 6.76 -8.96
N ALA A 105 -7.06 8.08 -8.91
CA ALA A 105 -6.47 8.90 -7.87
C ALA A 105 -7.54 9.25 -6.83
N MET A 106 -7.46 8.65 -5.64
CA MET A 106 -8.41 8.87 -4.54
C MET A 106 -7.65 9.11 -3.25
N ALA A 107 -7.95 10.20 -2.55
CA ALA A 107 -7.29 10.56 -1.31
C ALA A 107 -7.33 9.43 -0.25
N THR A 108 -6.37 9.42 0.67
CA THR A 108 -6.38 8.50 1.83
C THR A 108 -7.64 8.76 2.66
N GLY A 109 -8.22 7.71 3.26
CA GLY A 109 -9.44 7.83 4.05
C GLY A 109 -10.75 7.85 3.24
N THR A 110 -10.70 7.92 1.91
CA THR A 110 -11.89 7.95 1.05
C THR A 110 -12.48 6.55 0.75
N GLY A 111 -11.93 5.50 1.37
CA GLY A 111 -12.45 4.13 1.22
C GLY A 111 -12.08 3.47 -0.10
N LYS A 112 -10.83 3.62 -0.56
CA LYS A 112 -10.29 2.97 -1.77
C LYS A 112 -10.60 1.47 -1.81
N THR A 113 -10.33 0.74 -0.72
CA THR A 113 -10.57 -0.71 -0.64
C THR A 113 -12.02 -1.08 -0.86
N ARG A 114 -12.98 -0.31 -0.32
CA ARG A 114 -14.42 -0.54 -0.57
C ARG A 114 -14.79 -0.24 -2.02
N THR A 115 -14.19 0.77 -2.63
CA THR A 115 -14.36 1.08 -4.05
C THR A 115 -13.88 -0.08 -4.92
N VAL A 116 -12.69 -0.63 -4.61
CA VAL A 116 -12.14 -1.82 -5.29
C VAL A 116 -13.07 -3.01 -5.13
N LEU A 117 -13.58 -3.27 -3.92
CA LEU A 117 -14.51 -4.37 -3.67
C LEU A 117 -15.76 -4.27 -4.56
N GLY A 118 -16.36 -3.07 -4.64
CA GLY A 118 -17.52 -2.84 -5.51
C GLY A 118 -17.20 -3.06 -6.98
N MET A 119 -16.04 -2.63 -7.43
CA MET A 119 -15.55 -2.83 -8.80
C MET A 119 -15.29 -4.32 -9.10
N ILE A 120 -14.59 -5.03 -8.21
CA ILE A 120 -14.33 -6.47 -8.33
C ILE A 120 -15.63 -7.25 -8.42
N TYR A 121 -16.59 -6.95 -7.53
CA TYR A 121 -17.90 -7.60 -7.52
C TYR A 121 -18.60 -7.47 -8.88
N ARG A 122 -18.67 -6.27 -9.44
CA ARG A 122 -19.31 -6.03 -10.73
C ARG A 122 -18.59 -6.75 -11.87
N PHE A 123 -17.27 -6.71 -11.89
CA PHE A 123 -16.46 -7.40 -12.90
C PHE A 123 -16.66 -8.93 -12.87
N LEU A 124 -16.69 -9.53 -11.68
CA LEU A 124 -16.91 -10.97 -11.54
C LEU A 124 -18.36 -11.35 -11.83
N LYS A 125 -19.35 -10.56 -11.37
CA LYS A 125 -20.77 -10.82 -11.59
C LYS A 125 -21.15 -10.78 -13.07
N THR A 126 -20.57 -9.88 -13.84
CA THR A 126 -20.77 -9.77 -15.28
C THR A 126 -19.83 -10.68 -16.06
N GLU A 127 -18.97 -11.41 -15.38
CA GLU A 127 -17.91 -12.25 -15.95
C GLU A 127 -17.00 -11.47 -16.92
N ARG A 128 -16.87 -10.14 -16.74
CA ARG A 128 -15.97 -9.33 -17.58
C ARG A 128 -14.52 -9.76 -17.41
N PHE A 129 -14.15 -10.12 -16.20
CA PHE A 129 -12.89 -10.75 -15.86
C PHE A 129 -13.13 -12.08 -15.16
N HIS A 130 -12.20 -13.02 -15.37
CA HIS A 130 -12.32 -14.38 -14.86
C HIS A 130 -11.50 -14.58 -13.60
N ARG A 131 -10.26 -14.07 -13.58
CA ARG A 131 -9.35 -14.21 -12.45
C ARG A 131 -8.59 -12.91 -12.20
N ILE A 132 -8.71 -12.41 -10.98
CA ILE A 132 -8.20 -11.11 -10.56
C ILE A 132 -7.01 -11.32 -9.63
N LEU A 133 -5.88 -10.68 -9.93
CA LEU A 133 -4.77 -10.53 -9.00
C LEU A 133 -4.90 -9.18 -8.30
N PHE A 134 -5.06 -9.20 -6.99
CA PHE A 134 -5.07 -8.00 -6.17
C PHE A 134 -3.71 -7.86 -5.48
N LEU A 135 -2.91 -6.91 -5.95
CA LEU A 135 -1.57 -6.62 -5.44
C LEU A 135 -1.60 -5.54 -4.38
N VAL A 136 -1.02 -5.85 -3.25
CA VAL A 136 -0.82 -4.93 -2.13
C VAL A 136 0.67 -4.76 -1.86
N ASP A 137 1.04 -3.62 -1.29
CA ASP A 137 2.42 -3.33 -0.95
C ASP A 137 2.88 -4.11 0.30
N ARG A 138 2.04 -4.13 1.34
CA ARG A 138 2.35 -4.75 2.62
C ARG A 138 1.37 -5.86 2.98
N THR A 139 1.86 -6.84 3.74
CA THR A 139 1.02 -7.93 4.28
C THR A 139 -0.17 -7.39 5.08
N SER A 140 0.04 -6.35 5.91
CA SER A 140 -1.03 -5.73 6.70
C SER A 140 -2.14 -5.11 5.85
N LEU A 141 -1.82 -4.51 4.70
CA LEU A 141 -2.81 -3.99 3.75
C LEU A 141 -3.58 -5.13 3.06
N GLY A 142 -2.90 -6.24 2.75
CA GLY A 142 -3.55 -7.42 2.21
C GLY A 142 -4.51 -8.08 3.20
N GLU A 143 -4.14 -8.13 4.47
CA GLU A 143 -5.01 -8.62 5.53
C GLU A 143 -6.24 -7.73 5.72
N GLN A 144 -6.08 -6.41 5.72
CA GLN A 144 -7.21 -5.48 5.77
C GLN A 144 -8.13 -5.61 4.55
N ALA A 145 -7.57 -5.82 3.37
CA ALA A 145 -8.39 -6.08 2.18
C ALA A 145 -9.18 -7.38 2.32
N GLN A 146 -8.57 -8.43 2.86
CA GLN A 146 -9.25 -9.69 3.14
C GLN A 146 -10.35 -9.51 4.19
N ASP A 147 -10.08 -8.77 5.28
CA ASP A 147 -11.09 -8.45 6.29
C ASP A 147 -12.29 -7.72 5.65
N VAL A 148 -12.06 -6.75 4.77
CA VAL A 148 -13.13 -6.06 4.03
C VAL A 148 -13.89 -7.02 3.11
N PHE A 149 -13.21 -7.99 2.46
CA PHE A 149 -13.84 -9.00 1.62
C PHE A 149 -14.69 -9.99 2.44
N GLU A 150 -14.40 -10.17 3.71
CA GLU A 150 -15.14 -11.02 4.64
C GLU A 150 -16.30 -10.27 5.34
N GLU A 151 -16.08 -9.02 5.72
CA GLU A 151 -17.04 -8.23 6.51
C GLU A 151 -18.14 -7.62 5.65
N VAL A 152 -17.79 -7.13 4.44
CA VAL A 152 -18.76 -6.46 3.57
C VAL A 152 -19.72 -7.48 3.01
N LYS A 153 -20.97 -7.34 3.40
CA LYS A 153 -22.07 -8.17 2.90
C LYS A 153 -22.47 -7.73 1.50
N LEU A 154 -22.49 -8.69 0.61
CA LEU A 154 -22.94 -8.57 -0.75
C LEU A 154 -24.33 -9.23 -0.90
N GLU A 155 -24.67 -9.71 -2.08
CA GLU A 155 -25.96 -10.33 -2.37
C GLU A 155 -26.36 -11.42 -1.37
N GLY A 156 -27.59 -11.37 -0.87
CA GLY A 156 -28.13 -12.35 0.07
C GLY A 156 -27.41 -12.36 1.43
N LEU A 157 -26.81 -11.23 1.85
CA LEU A 157 -26.02 -11.09 3.07
C LEU A 157 -24.75 -11.96 3.11
N MET A 158 -24.30 -12.45 1.96
CA MET A 158 -23.05 -13.19 1.84
C MET A 158 -21.89 -12.26 1.52
N SER A 159 -20.73 -12.50 2.14
CA SER A 159 -19.49 -11.80 1.82
C SER A 159 -18.84 -12.34 0.54
N LEU A 160 -17.91 -11.58 -0.03
CA LEU A 160 -17.26 -11.92 -1.31
C LEU A 160 -16.59 -13.29 -1.26
N ASN A 161 -15.94 -13.65 -0.15
CA ASN A 161 -15.26 -14.92 0.06
C ASN A 161 -16.22 -16.14 0.13
N LYS A 162 -17.51 -15.90 0.39
CA LYS A 162 -18.55 -16.95 0.35
C LYS A 162 -19.15 -17.14 -1.05
N ILE A 163 -19.07 -16.11 -1.89
CA ILE A 163 -19.59 -16.14 -3.26
C ILE A 163 -18.52 -16.66 -4.23
N TYR A 164 -17.27 -16.25 -4.04
CA TYR A 164 -16.16 -16.56 -4.93
C TYR A 164 -15.00 -17.21 -4.18
N ASN A 165 -14.26 -18.09 -4.86
CA ASN A 165 -13.03 -18.67 -4.31
C ASN A 165 -11.93 -17.60 -4.31
N ILE A 166 -11.49 -17.23 -3.11
CA ILE A 166 -10.43 -16.24 -2.86
C ILE A 166 -9.23 -16.95 -2.27
N LYS A 167 -8.06 -16.74 -2.86
CA LYS A 167 -6.77 -17.12 -2.31
C LYS A 167 -6.11 -15.90 -1.66
N GLY A 168 -5.57 -16.11 -0.47
CA GLY A 168 -4.96 -15.07 0.34
C GLY A 168 -3.45 -14.98 0.18
N LEU A 169 -2.86 -14.14 1.03
CA LEU A 169 -1.41 -13.84 1.02
C LEU A 169 -0.51 -15.07 1.22
N GLU A 170 -0.98 -16.07 1.97
CA GLU A 170 -0.22 -17.29 2.28
C GLU A 170 -0.35 -18.38 1.19
N ASP A 171 -1.34 -18.23 0.29
CA ASP A 171 -1.59 -19.21 -0.76
C ASP A 171 -0.59 -19.05 -1.91
N LYS A 172 0.20 -20.08 -2.16
CA LYS A 172 1.21 -20.08 -3.23
C LYS A 172 0.67 -20.58 -4.56
N GLU A 173 -0.36 -21.40 -4.54
CA GLU A 173 -0.94 -22.00 -5.72
C GLU A 173 -2.38 -21.53 -5.92
N ILE A 174 -2.72 -21.26 -7.17
CA ILE A 174 -4.09 -20.96 -7.58
C ILE A 174 -4.67 -22.17 -8.31
N ASP A 175 -5.89 -22.52 -7.92
CA ASP A 175 -6.68 -23.54 -8.63
C ASP A 175 -7.54 -22.92 -9.72
N ARG A 176 -8.21 -23.78 -10.51
CA ARG A 176 -9.09 -23.33 -11.60
C ARG A 176 -10.30 -22.54 -11.12
N GLU A 177 -10.75 -22.75 -9.89
CA GLU A 177 -11.92 -22.12 -9.32
C GLU A 177 -11.58 -20.77 -8.67
N THR A 178 -10.29 -20.47 -8.45
CA THR A 178 -9.84 -19.20 -7.88
C THR A 178 -10.29 -18.04 -8.77
N ARG A 179 -11.00 -17.09 -8.18
CA ARG A 179 -11.47 -15.86 -8.84
C ARG A 179 -10.66 -14.65 -8.43
N ILE A 180 -10.19 -14.62 -7.21
CA ILE A 180 -9.39 -13.53 -6.66
C ILE A 180 -8.17 -14.14 -5.97
N HIS A 181 -7.01 -13.59 -6.24
CA HIS A 181 -5.77 -13.89 -5.51
C HIS A 181 -5.22 -12.59 -4.94
N VAL A 182 -5.12 -12.52 -3.61
CA VAL A 182 -4.49 -11.41 -2.89
C VAL A 182 -3.04 -11.75 -2.67
N ALA A 183 -2.13 -10.94 -3.16
CA ALA A 183 -0.69 -11.18 -3.04
C ALA A 183 0.07 -9.88 -2.78
N THR A 184 1.22 -9.98 -2.12
CA THR A 184 2.16 -8.85 -2.06
C THR A 184 2.99 -8.79 -3.34
N VAL A 185 3.43 -7.58 -3.70
CA VAL A 185 4.35 -7.40 -4.84
C VAL A 185 5.62 -8.24 -4.62
N GLN A 186 6.15 -8.29 -3.40
CA GLN A 186 7.35 -9.04 -3.04
C GLN A 186 7.17 -10.54 -3.26
N SER A 187 6.02 -11.11 -2.89
CA SER A 187 5.75 -12.53 -3.13
C SER A 187 5.69 -12.83 -4.63
N MET A 188 5.12 -11.93 -5.42
CA MET A 188 5.06 -12.08 -6.89
C MET A 188 6.43 -11.88 -7.54
N VAL A 189 7.28 -10.97 -7.04
CA VAL A 189 8.69 -10.85 -7.46
C VAL A 189 9.41 -12.19 -7.25
N LYS A 190 9.28 -12.81 -6.07
CA LYS A 190 9.87 -14.12 -5.78
C LYS A 190 9.40 -15.19 -6.77
N ARG A 191 8.11 -15.23 -7.06
CA ARG A 191 7.50 -16.25 -7.94
C ARG A 191 7.84 -16.04 -9.41
N ILE A 192 7.94 -14.80 -9.89
CA ILE A 192 8.17 -14.50 -11.32
C ILE A 192 9.67 -14.46 -11.65
N LEU A 193 10.50 -13.88 -10.77
CA LEU A 193 11.90 -13.59 -11.11
C LEU A 193 12.89 -14.60 -10.51
N TYR A 194 12.52 -15.30 -9.41
CA TYR A 194 13.44 -16.16 -8.66
C TYR A 194 12.96 -17.59 -8.52
N ASN A 195 11.81 -17.94 -9.07
CA ASN A 195 11.27 -19.29 -8.94
C ASN A 195 11.71 -20.20 -10.09
N THR A 196 11.54 -21.52 -9.90
CA THR A 196 11.76 -22.51 -10.96
C THR A 196 10.61 -22.48 -11.96
N GLU A 197 10.86 -22.91 -13.21
CA GLU A 197 9.85 -22.93 -14.26
C GLU A 197 8.55 -23.68 -13.89
N GLU A 198 8.63 -24.68 -13.02
CA GLU A 198 7.47 -25.49 -12.59
C GLU A 198 6.45 -24.73 -11.70
N THR A 199 6.90 -23.70 -11.00
CA THR A 199 6.07 -22.94 -10.05
C THR A 199 5.83 -21.49 -10.48
N MET A 200 6.40 -21.10 -11.61
CA MET A 200 6.22 -19.77 -12.18
C MET A 200 4.79 -19.64 -12.74
N PRO A 201 4.03 -18.58 -12.38
CA PRO A 201 2.70 -18.39 -12.94
C PRO A 201 2.77 -18.14 -14.44
N ALA A 202 1.80 -18.63 -15.19
CA ALA A 202 1.68 -18.32 -16.60
C ALA A 202 1.24 -16.86 -16.81
N VAL A 203 1.66 -16.24 -17.91
CA VAL A 203 1.26 -14.86 -18.25
C VAL A 203 -0.26 -14.70 -18.42
N SER A 204 -0.98 -15.79 -18.65
CA SER A 204 -2.44 -15.86 -18.81
C SER A 204 -3.20 -16.21 -17.52
N ASP A 205 -2.52 -16.38 -16.39
CA ASP A 205 -3.19 -16.82 -15.15
C ASP A 205 -4.14 -15.77 -14.58
N TYR A 206 -3.92 -14.50 -14.89
CA TYR A 206 -4.81 -13.41 -14.50
C TYR A 206 -5.17 -12.57 -15.71
N ASP A 207 -6.42 -12.10 -15.74
CA ASP A 207 -6.91 -11.21 -16.80
C ASP A 207 -7.21 -9.78 -16.30
N LEU A 208 -7.14 -9.59 -14.98
CA LEU A 208 -7.13 -8.28 -14.32
C LEU A 208 -6.10 -8.26 -13.20
N VAL A 209 -5.28 -7.23 -13.16
CA VAL A 209 -4.38 -6.93 -12.05
C VAL A 209 -4.81 -5.60 -11.43
N ILE A 210 -5.16 -5.62 -10.15
CA ILE A 210 -5.48 -4.43 -9.39
C ILE A 210 -4.33 -4.17 -8.43
N VAL A 211 -3.83 -2.94 -8.40
CA VAL A 211 -2.70 -2.53 -7.56
C VAL A 211 -3.18 -1.46 -6.60
N ASP A 212 -3.18 -1.78 -5.31
CA ASP A 212 -3.48 -0.80 -4.27
C ASP A 212 -2.21 -0.05 -3.85
N GLU A 213 -2.37 1.21 -3.44
CA GLU A 213 -1.29 2.13 -3.05
C GLU A 213 -0.13 2.15 -4.06
N ALA A 214 -0.46 2.24 -5.35
CA ALA A 214 0.50 2.10 -6.45
C ALA A 214 1.70 3.06 -6.39
N HIS A 215 1.61 4.18 -5.66
CA HIS A 215 2.74 5.09 -5.44
C HIS A 215 3.84 4.48 -4.57
N ARG A 216 3.53 3.50 -3.72
CA ARG A 216 4.51 2.83 -2.86
C ARG A 216 5.43 1.87 -3.61
N GLY A 217 5.00 1.38 -4.74
CA GLY A 217 5.83 0.53 -5.60
C GLY A 217 7.15 1.16 -6.08
N TYR A 218 7.39 2.42 -5.72
CA TYR A 218 8.61 3.16 -6.05
C TYR A 218 9.45 3.54 -4.83
N ILE A 219 8.98 3.23 -3.63
CA ILE A 219 9.66 3.57 -2.37
C ILE A 219 10.07 2.28 -1.69
N LEU A 220 11.37 2.02 -1.61
CA LEU A 220 11.91 0.91 -0.84
C LEU A 220 11.59 1.14 0.64
N ASP A 221 10.89 0.19 1.25
CA ASP A 221 10.51 0.28 2.66
C ASP A 221 11.74 0.06 3.56
N LYS A 222 11.98 0.97 4.51
CA LYS A 222 13.10 0.89 5.44
C LYS A 222 12.89 -0.15 6.54
N GLU A 223 11.65 -0.58 6.77
CA GLU A 223 11.30 -1.62 7.75
C GLU A 223 11.31 -3.05 7.18
N MET A 224 11.82 -3.24 5.96
CA MET A 224 11.98 -4.60 5.41
C MET A 224 12.94 -5.40 6.28
N ALA A 225 12.47 -6.56 6.77
CA ALA A 225 13.33 -7.51 7.46
C ALA A 225 14.51 -7.92 6.54
N GLU A 226 15.69 -8.19 7.11
CA GLU A 226 16.90 -8.55 6.36
C GLU A 226 16.69 -9.70 5.35
N ASP A 227 15.79 -10.63 5.62
CA ASP A 227 15.40 -11.71 4.70
C ASP A 227 14.63 -11.23 3.46
N GLU A 228 14.15 -10.00 3.44
CA GLU A 228 13.46 -9.36 2.32
C GLU A 228 14.37 -8.47 1.47
N LEU A 229 15.66 -8.41 1.74
CA LEU A 229 16.67 -7.70 0.93
C LEU A 229 16.89 -8.38 -0.45
N LEU A 230 15.76 -8.62 -1.14
CA LEU A 230 15.76 -9.02 -2.56
C LEU A 230 16.16 -7.87 -3.50
N TYR A 231 16.38 -6.69 -2.94
CA TYR A 231 16.57 -5.45 -3.68
C TYR A 231 17.92 -4.83 -3.32
N ARG A 232 18.72 -4.50 -4.34
CA ARG A 232 20.02 -3.87 -4.15
C ARG A 232 19.90 -2.40 -3.78
N ASP A 233 18.92 -1.74 -4.37
CA ASP A 233 18.64 -0.31 -4.19
C ASP A 233 17.23 0.03 -4.67
N GLN A 234 16.86 1.31 -4.54
CA GLN A 234 15.56 1.85 -4.97
C GLN A 234 15.27 1.61 -6.45
N LYS A 235 16.27 1.67 -7.32
CA LYS A 235 16.08 1.48 -8.78
C LYS A 235 15.81 0.01 -9.11
N ASP A 236 16.50 -0.90 -8.43
CA ASP A 236 16.28 -2.34 -8.57
C ASP A 236 14.87 -2.72 -8.12
N TYR A 237 14.40 -2.15 -6.99
CA TYR A 237 13.03 -2.32 -6.52
C TYR A 237 12.00 -1.84 -7.55
N GLN A 238 12.14 -0.62 -8.07
CA GLN A 238 11.27 -0.07 -9.11
C GLN A 238 11.23 -0.94 -10.37
N SER A 239 12.38 -1.43 -10.79
CA SER A 239 12.49 -2.31 -11.96
C SER A 239 11.73 -3.63 -11.75
N LYS A 240 11.90 -4.26 -10.58
CA LYS A 240 11.22 -5.51 -10.25
C LYS A 240 9.72 -5.34 -10.06
N TYR A 241 9.30 -4.25 -9.42
CA TYR A 241 7.88 -3.87 -9.32
C TYR A 241 7.25 -3.75 -10.71
N ARG A 242 7.88 -2.98 -11.61
CA ARG A 242 7.41 -2.82 -12.99
C ARG A 242 7.34 -4.16 -13.71
N SER A 243 8.34 -5.02 -13.54
CA SER A 243 8.37 -6.35 -14.14
C SER A 243 7.18 -7.21 -13.72
N VAL A 244 6.78 -7.17 -12.45
CA VAL A 244 5.58 -7.88 -11.96
C VAL A 244 4.31 -7.35 -12.60
N ILE A 245 4.16 -6.00 -12.65
CA ILE A 245 2.97 -5.38 -13.23
C ILE A 245 2.85 -5.70 -14.73
N GLU A 246 3.96 -5.73 -15.45
CA GLU A 246 3.98 -5.96 -16.90
C GLU A 246 3.95 -7.44 -17.27
N TYR A 247 4.22 -8.35 -16.33
CA TYR A 247 4.33 -9.78 -16.58
C TYR A 247 3.06 -10.40 -17.15
N PHE A 248 1.90 -10.11 -16.57
CA PHE A 248 0.63 -10.73 -16.96
C PHE A 248 0.00 -10.03 -18.16
N ASP A 249 -0.57 -10.83 -19.08
CA ASP A 249 -1.40 -10.34 -20.21
C ASP A 249 -2.81 -10.00 -19.69
N ALA A 250 -2.90 -8.93 -18.93
CA ALA A 250 -4.07 -8.51 -18.17
C ALA A 250 -4.33 -7.01 -18.31
N VAL A 251 -5.56 -6.59 -18.06
CA VAL A 251 -5.85 -5.18 -17.78
C VAL A 251 -5.27 -4.82 -16.41
N LYS A 252 -4.70 -3.64 -16.26
CA LYS A 252 -4.10 -3.15 -15.02
C LYS A 252 -4.88 -1.94 -14.51
N ILE A 253 -5.38 -2.01 -13.28
CA ILE A 253 -6.06 -0.90 -12.59
C ILE A 253 -5.26 -0.58 -11.34
N ALA A 254 -4.79 0.64 -11.23
CA ALA A 254 -4.04 1.12 -10.07
C ALA A 254 -4.85 2.13 -9.28
N LEU A 255 -4.75 2.05 -7.96
CA LEU A 255 -5.31 3.03 -7.03
C LEU A 255 -4.17 3.68 -6.26
N THR A 256 -4.28 4.99 -6.07
CA THR A 256 -3.31 5.75 -5.28
C THR A 256 -3.95 6.99 -4.69
N ALA A 257 -3.45 7.44 -3.55
CA ALA A 257 -3.82 8.74 -3.00
C ALA A 257 -3.07 9.89 -3.69
N THR A 258 -1.81 9.64 -4.02
CA THR A 258 -0.89 10.62 -4.58
C THR A 258 -0.26 10.06 -5.86
N PRO A 259 -0.80 10.40 -7.05
CA PRO A 259 -0.20 9.95 -8.30
C PRO A 259 1.18 10.59 -8.47
N ALA A 260 2.23 9.83 -8.18
CA ALA A 260 3.61 10.23 -8.47
C ALA A 260 3.89 10.16 -9.97
N LEU A 261 4.95 10.85 -10.43
CA LEU A 261 5.34 10.84 -11.83
C LEU A 261 5.54 9.41 -12.37
N GLN A 262 6.20 8.56 -11.59
CA GLN A 262 6.45 7.17 -11.95
C GLN A 262 5.15 6.34 -12.08
N THR A 263 4.13 6.64 -11.24
CA THR A 263 2.82 5.97 -11.34
C THR A 263 2.13 6.32 -12.65
N THR A 264 2.21 7.59 -13.06
CA THR A 264 1.64 8.05 -14.34
C THR A 264 2.42 7.53 -15.55
N GLU A 265 3.71 7.29 -15.42
CA GLU A 265 4.51 6.64 -16.47
C GLU A 265 4.06 5.20 -16.77
N ILE A 266 3.65 4.44 -15.75
CA ILE A 266 3.19 3.06 -15.91
C ILE A 266 1.72 3.00 -16.32
N PHE A 267 0.85 3.74 -15.61
CA PHE A 267 -0.61 3.59 -15.74
C PHE A 267 -1.28 4.67 -16.60
N GLY A 268 -0.55 5.72 -16.96
CA GLY A 268 -1.08 6.89 -17.65
C GLY A 268 -1.74 7.90 -16.70
N GLU A 269 -2.34 8.93 -17.27
CA GLU A 269 -3.09 9.93 -16.51
C GLU A 269 -4.31 9.30 -15.82
N PRO A 270 -4.64 9.73 -14.60
CA PRO A 270 -5.81 9.23 -13.89
C PRO A 270 -7.10 9.46 -14.68
N VAL A 271 -7.89 8.39 -14.83
CA VAL A 271 -9.24 8.48 -15.42
C VAL A 271 -10.27 9.04 -14.45
N PHE A 272 -9.93 9.04 -13.16
CA PHE A 272 -10.71 9.63 -12.09
C PHE A 272 -9.80 10.22 -11.02
N LYS A 273 -10.15 11.42 -10.54
CA LYS A 273 -9.45 12.10 -9.44
C LYS A 273 -10.48 12.50 -8.39
N TYR A 274 -10.16 12.23 -7.12
CA TYR A 274 -10.91 12.70 -5.96
C TYR A 274 -9.93 13.08 -4.86
N THR A 275 -9.75 14.37 -4.69
CA THR A 275 -8.72 14.95 -3.86
C THR A 275 -9.14 15.02 -2.39
N TYR A 276 -8.17 15.16 -1.49
CA TYR A 276 -8.43 15.44 -0.07
C TYR A 276 -9.31 16.67 0.13
N ARG A 277 -9.01 17.76 -0.60
CA ARG A 277 -9.79 19.00 -0.51
C ARG A 277 -11.25 18.83 -0.92
N GLU A 278 -11.52 18.08 -1.99
CA GLU A 278 -12.90 17.76 -2.40
C GLU A 278 -13.61 16.96 -1.32
N ALA A 279 -12.94 15.97 -0.74
CA ALA A 279 -13.50 15.13 0.32
C ALA A 279 -13.82 15.90 1.60
N VAL A 280 -13.01 16.90 1.95
CA VAL A 280 -13.26 17.81 3.08
C VAL A 280 -14.44 18.73 2.78
N ILE A 281 -14.47 19.37 1.59
CA ILE A 281 -15.57 20.26 1.18
C ILE A 281 -16.91 19.52 1.19
N GLU A 282 -16.93 18.26 0.74
CA GLU A 282 -18.11 17.41 0.72
C GLU A 282 -18.45 16.78 2.09
N GLY A 283 -17.63 17.04 3.13
CA GLY A 283 -17.86 16.55 4.50
C GLY A 283 -17.56 15.06 4.70
N TYR A 284 -16.80 14.41 3.82
CA TYR A 284 -16.41 13.01 3.94
C TYR A 284 -15.09 12.80 4.67
N LEU A 285 -14.23 13.79 4.68
CA LEU A 285 -13.02 13.84 5.49
C LEU A 285 -13.03 15.08 6.37
N VAL A 286 -12.32 15.01 7.48
CA VAL A 286 -12.12 16.12 8.40
C VAL A 286 -10.95 16.96 7.89
N ASP A 287 -11.08 18.28 7.99
CA ASP A 287 -9.95 19.16 7.74
C ASP A 287 -8.95 19.11 8.91
N HIS A 288 -7.75 19.54 8.66
CA HIS A 288 -6.72 19.66 9.69
C HIS A 288 -6.46 21.15 9.96
N ASP A 289 -6.16 21.45 11.21
CA ASP A 289 -5.65 22.76 11.60
C ASP A 289 -4.25 22.99 11.02
N ALA A 290 -3.84 24.25 10.99
CA ALA A 290 -2.47 24.57 10.59
C ALA A 290 -1.48 23.89 11.53
N PRO A 291 -0.38 23.29 10.99
CA PRO A 291 0.60 22.64 11.84
C PRO A 291 1.20 23.60 12.87
N HIS A 292 1.24 23.17 14.12
CA HIS A 292 2.00 23.84 15.16
C HIS A 292 3.49 23.49 14.99
N GLU A 293 4.32 24.47 14.71
CA GLU A 293 5.75 24.30 14.57
C GLU A 293 6.46 24.67 15.87
N LEU A 294 7.03 23.67 16.57
CA LEU A 294 7.83 23.89 17.77
C LEU A 294 9.25 24.28 17.37
N LYS A 295 9.65 25.49 17.75
CA LYS A 295 11.01 26.00 17.51
C LYS A 295 11.80 26.02 18.80
N THR A 296 12.88 25.27 18.86
CA THR A 296 13.87 25.32 19.93
C THR A 296 15.11 26.10 19.48
N LYS A 297 15.97 26.51 20.43
CA LYS A 297 17.26 27.09 20.05
C LYS A 297 18.08 26.14 19.18
N LEU A 298 18.10 24.88 19.55
CA LEU A 298 18.77 23.84 18.79
C LEU A 298 18.22 23.70 17.37
N SER A 299 16.89 23.75 17.19
CA SER A 299 16.28 23.69 15.87
C SER A 299 16.48 24.98 15.03
N SER A 300 16.93 26.07 15.65
CA SER A 300 17.19 27.33 14.96
C SER A 300 18.67 27.54 14.64
N GLU A 301 19.56 27.04 15.49
CA GLU A 301 21.01 27.31 15.44
C GLU A 301 21.84 26.10 15.00
N GLY A 302 21.26 24.86 15.08
CA GLY A 302 21.99 23.61 14.85
C GLY A 302 22.78 23.14 16.08
N ILE A 303 23.57 22.10 15.92
CA ILE A 303 24.52 21.59 16.94
C ILE A 303 25.94 21.81 16.44
N HIS A 304 26.73 22.52 17.25
CA HIS A 304 28.13 22.79 16.97
C HIS A 304 29.00 22.22 18.08
N TYR A 305 29.88 21.27 17.75
CA TYR A 305 30.89 20.75 18.61
C TYR A 305 32.24 21.35 18.21
N LYS A 306 33.01 21.80 19.19
CA LYS A 306 34.34 22.34 18.95
C LYS A 306 35.40 21.24 19.02
N SER A 307 36.53 21.47 18.40
CA SER A 307 37.74 20.65 18.63
C SER A 307 38.00 20.58 20.13
N GLY A 308 38.19 19.38 20.67
CA GLY A 308 38.36 19.12 22.10
C GLY A 308 37.06 18.77 22.87
N ASP A 309 35.88 18.80 22.22
CA ASP A 309 34.66 18.30 22.84
C ASP A 309 34.58 16.76 22.76
N THR A 310 33.89 16.14 23.70
CA THR A 310 33.57 14.69 23.65
C THR A 310 32.16 14.50 23.14
N VAL A 311 32.00 13.61 22.16
CA VAL A 311 30.69 13.25 21.59
C VAL A 311 30.39 11.80 21.89
N THR A 312 29.23 11.54 22.43
CA THR A 312 28.71 10.19 22.57
C THR A 312 28.02 9.79 21.26
N THR A 313 28.60 8.81 20.58
CA THR A 313 28.02 8.27 19.36
C THR A 313 27.27 6.96 19.68
N TYR A 314 26.16 6.78 19.01
CA TYR A 314 25.34 5.60 19.09
C TYR A 314 25.28 4.95 17.70
N ASP A 315 25.64 3.67 17.63
CA ASP A 315 25.48 2.90 16.40
C ASP A 315 24.06 2.31 16.33
N PRO A 316 23.23 2.75 15.38
CA PRO A 316 21.86 2.26 15.27
C PRO A 316 21.76 0.81 14.80
N VAL A 317 22.82 0.21 14.29
CA VAL A 317 22.86 -1.18 13.81
C VAL A 317 23.24 -2.14 14.94
N THR A 318 24.25 -1.79 15.72
CA THR A 318 24.80 -2.63 16.78
C THR A 318 24.21 -2.33 18.15
N GLY A 319 23.59 -1.17 18.34
CA GLY A 319 23.14 -0.67 19.65
C GLY A 319 24.29 -0.23 20.56
N GLU A 320 25.51 -0.14 20.05
CA GLU A 320 26.69 0.17 20.83
C GLU A 320 26.81 1.69 21.06
N ILE A 321 26.99 2.06 22.33
CA ILE A 321 27.23 3.45 22.73
C ILE A 321 28.74 3.62 22.90
N THR A 322 29.34 4.46 22.07
CA THR A 322 30.75 4.75 22.13
C THR A 322 30.96 6.23 22.47
N ASN A 323 31.68 6.52 23.53
CA ASN A 323 32.16 7.90 23.78
C ASN A 323 33.38 8.13 22.90
N SER A 324 33.33 9.19 22.08
CA SER A 324 34.50 9.59 21.31
C SER A 324 35.61 10.01 22.25
N GLU A 325 36.85 9.75 21.87
CA GLU A 325 37.97 10.56 22.33
C GLU A 325 37.71 12.04 21.94
N LEU A 326 38.46 12.95 22.47
CA LEU A 326 38.36 14.38 22.13
C LEU A 326 38.30 14.55 20.61
N LEU A 327 37.34 15.33 20.12
CA LEU A 327 37.24 15.61 18.69
C LEU A 327 38.48 16.34 18.21
N ASP A 328 39.13 15.84 17.17
CA ASP A 328 40.27 16.49 16.54
C ASP A 328 39.86 17.75 15.76
N ASP A 329 38.64 17.70 15.13
CA ASP A 329 38.06 18.78 14.32
C ASP A 329 36.69 19.23 14.85
N GLU A 330 36.20 20.37 14.35
CA GLU A 330 34.86 20.85 14.61
C GLU A 330 33.84 19.94 13.89
N LEU A 331 32.72 19.63 14.58
CA LEU A 331 31.64 18.82 14.02
C LEU A 331 30.35 19.61 14.07
N ASP A 332 29.81 19.91 12.91
CA ASP A 332 28.58 20.68 12.74
C ASP A 332 27.43 19.81 12.24
N PHE A 333 26.26 19.92 12.89
CA PHE A 333 25.03 19.36 12.43
C PHE A 333 24.01 20.47 12.18
N ASP A 334 23.60 20.63 10.95
CA ASP A 334 22.53 21.55 10.57
C ASP A 334 21.15 21.04 11.03
N ILE A 335 20.14 21.90 10.96
CA ILE A 335 18.76 21.62 11.39
C ILE A 335 18.18 20.40 10.68
N GLU A 336 18.51 20.19 9.41
CA GLU A 336 18.01 19.06 8.62
C GLU A 336 18.58 17.71 9.06
N SER A 337 19.62 17.73 9.87
CA SER A 337 20.27 16.53 10.44
C SER A 337 19.57 16.01 11.70
N PHE A 338 18.71 16.81 12.35
CA PHE A 338 17.99 16.39 13.56
C PHE A 338 17.02 15.25 13.26
N ASN A 339 16.97 14.29 14.19
CA ASN A 339 16.21 13.06 14.10
C ASN A 339 16.43 12.25 12.78
N ARG A 340 17.49 12.60 12.01
CA ARG A 340 17.94 11.83 10.83
C ARG A 340 19.33 11.28 11.01
N LYS A 341 20.29 12.17 11.32
CA LYS A 341 21.70 11.84 11.56
C LYS A 341 22.06 11.93 13.03
N VAL A 342 21.36 12.78 13.79
CA VAL A 342 21.58 13.03 15.20
C VAL A 342 20.27 12.92 15.95
N ILE A 343 20.20 11.98 16.91
CA ILE A 343 19.08 11.83 17.83
C ILE A 343 19.63 12.13 19.23
N THR A 344 19.12 13.16 19.88
CA THR A 344 19.54 13.53 21.22
C THR A 344 18.38 13.49 22.19
N GLU A 345 18.56 12.86 23.35
CA GLU A 345 17.54 12.80 24.40
C GLU A 345 17.12 14.19 24.91
N PRO A 346 18.04 15.16 25.21
CA PRO A 346 17.65 16.48 25.69
C PRO A 346 16.74 17.24 24.71
N PHE A 347 16.99 17.13 23.42
CA PHE A 347 16.15 17.76 22.40
C PHE A 347 14.76 17.13 22.37
N ASN A 348 14.69 15.79 22.28
CA ASN A 348 13.43 15.07 22.29
C ASN A 348 12.65 15.31 23.58
N ARG A 349 13.31 15.33 24.73
CA ARG A 349 12.68 15.63 26.02
C ARG A 349 12.04 17.02 26.04
N THR A 350 12.74 18.05 25.60
CA THR A 350 12.22 19.42 25.53
C THR A 350 10.99 19.51 24.63
N VAL A 351 11.03 18.87 23.49
CA VAL A 351 9.89 18.84 22.56
C VAL A 351 8.70 18.09 23.15
N LEU A 352 8.95 16.93 23.75
CA LEU A 352 7.89 16.10 24.34
C LEU A 352 7.30 16.73 25.61
N GLU A 353 8.06 17.45 26.42
CA GLU A 353 7.54 18.23 27.56
C GLU A 353 6.61 19.35 27.12
N GLU A 354 6.87 19.97 25.97
CA GLU A 354 5.95 20.98 25.42
C GLU A 354 4.67 20.35 24.87
N ILE A 355 4.81 19.28 24.06
CA ILE A 355 3.67 18.54 23.52
C ILE A 355 2.79 17.95 24.63
N ALA A 356 3.40 17.45 25.70
CA ALA A 356 2.69 16.85 26.83
C ALA A 356 1.80 17.84 27.61
N ARG A 357 1.96 19.15 27.43
CA ARG A 357 1.07 20.15 28.05
C ARG A 357 -0.30 20.20 27.39
N ASP A 358 -0.36 19.84 26.10
CA ASP A 358 -1.57 19.93 25.29
C ASP A 358 -2.30 18.58 25.17
N ILE A 359 -1.68 17.48 25.62
CA ILE A 359 -2.23 16.12 25.50
C ILE A 359 -2.52 15.55 26.87
N ASP A 360 -3.78 15.16 27.09
CA ASP A 360 -4.19 14.37 28.25
C ASP A 360 -4.41 12.90 27.87
N PRO A 361 -3.46 12.01 28.19
CA PRO A 361 -3.59 10.59 27.84
C PRO A 361 -4.72 9.86 28.59
N GLU A 362 -5.24 10.43 29.70
CA GLU A 362 -6.32 9.84 30.48
C GLU A 362 -7.72 10.17 29.96
N SER A 363 -7.83 11.15 29.04
CA SER A 363 -9.11 11.58 28.49
C SER A 363 -9.22 11.44 26.97
N PRO A 364 -8.95 10.24 26.39
CA PRO A 364 -9.03 10.05 24.96
C PRO A 364 -10.44 10.21 24.39
N GLU A 365 -11.49 10.12 25.21
CA GLU A 365 -12.87 10.35 24.80
C GLU A 365 -13.14 11.82 24.49
N GLU A 366 -12.42 12.74 25.14
CA GLU A 366 -12.59 14.17 24.98
C GLU A 366 -11.60 14.76 23.95
N GLN A 367 -10.33 14.33 24.03
CA GLN A 367 -9.25 14.86 23.22
C GLN A 367 -8.91 14.02 21.99
N GLY A 368 -9.37 12.77 21.97
CA GLY A 368 -8.98 11.78 20.95
C GLY A 368 -7.63 11.13 21.24
N LYS A 369 -7.12 10.40 20.25
CA LYS A 369 -5.85 9.68 20.34
C LYS A 369 -4.72 10.42 19.63
N THR A 370 -3.52 10.23 20.12
CA THR A 370 -2.30 10.84 19.56
C THR A 370 -1.42 9.79 18.91
N LEU A 371 -0.94 10.12 17.70
CA LEU A 371 0.04 9.30 16.98
C LEU A 371 1.33 10.09 16.76
N ILE A 372 2.44 9.55 17.23
CA ILE A 372 3.78 10.18 17.15
C ILE A 372 4.65 9.34 16.23
N TYR A 373 5.27 9.99 15.24
CA TYR A 373 6.19 9.35 14.30
C TYR A 373 7.63 9.46 14.78
N ALA A 374 8.27 8.31 14.89
CA ALA A 374 9.69 8.19 15.19
C ALA A 374 10.49 7.85 13.93
N VAL A 375 11.76 8.21 13.92
CA VAL A 375 12.66 7.96 12.76
C VAL A 375 13.02 6.48 12.62
N ASN A 376 13.20 5.82 13.77
CA ASN A 376 13.50 4.39 13.85
C ASN A 376 12.95 3.79 15.15
N ASP A 377 13.10 2.49 15.32
CA ASP A 377 12.55 1.73 16.44
C ASP A 377 13.12 2.17 17.81
N GLN A 378 14.40 2.51 17.86
CA GLN A 378 15.08 2.97 19.07
C GLN A 378 14.67 4.40 19.45
N HIS A 379 14.48 5.27 18.47
CA HIS A 379 13.88 6.58 18.69
C HIS A 379 12.46 6.45 19.25
N ALA A 380 11.68 5.47 18.77
CA ALA A 380 10.38 5.19 19.31
C ALA A 380 10.44 4.72 20.78
N ASP A 381 11.40 3.88 21.16
CA ASP A 381 11.62 3.48 22.56
C ASP A 381 12.01 4.66 23.45
N MET A 382 12.87 5.55 22.97
CA MET A 382 13.26 6.79 23.66
C MET A 382 12.05 7.68 23.91
N ILE A 383 11.23 7.94 22.88
CA ILE A 383 10.03 8.77 23.00
C ILE A 383 9.06 8.18 24.03
N VAL A 384 8.78 6.88 23.96
CA VAL A 384 7.91 6.19 24.92
C VAL A 384 8.45 6.31 26.35
N SER A 385 9.76 6.11 26.53
CA SER A 385 10.40 6.22 27.85
C SER A 385 10.27 7.62 28.43
N ILE A 386 10.56 8.64 27.63
CA ILE A 386 10.46 10.05 28.05
C ILE A 386 9.01 10.42 28.39
N LEU A 387 8.04 10.04 27.55
CA LEU A 387 6.63 10.33 27.81
C LEU A 387 6.13 9.64 29.09
N LYS A 388 6.48 8.37 29.32
CA LYS A 388 6.15 7.65 30.54
C LYS A 388 6.77 8.32 31.79
N GLU A 389 7.97 8.82 31.68
CA GLU A 389 8.62 9.59 32.77
C GLU A 389 7.89 10.91 33.03
N ILE A 390 7.54 11.67 31.99
CA ILE A 390 6.80 12.92 32.10
C ILE A 390 5.47 12.69 32.80
N TYR A 391 4.71 11.71 32.34
CA TYR A 391 3.37 11.40 32.88
C TYR A 391 3.37 10.56 34.15
N SER A 392 4.48 9.93 34.55
CA SER A 392 4.58 9.21 35.82
C SER A 392 4.33 10.10 37.03
N ARG A 393 4.43 11.42 36.86
CA ARG A 393 4.16 12.43 37.89
C ARG A 393 2.66 12.72 38.07
N THR A 394 1.80 12.20 37.21
CA THR A 394 0.35 12.50 37.15
C THR A 394 -0.52 11.25 37.22
N ASP A 395 -0.01 10.11 37.71
CA ASP A 395 -0.71 8.83 37.89
C ASP A 395 -1.35 8.28 36.60
N VAL A 396 -0.81 8.62 35.43
CA VAL A 396 -1.27 8.09 34.11
C VAL A 396 -1.02 6.59 34.03
N ASP A 397 -2.03 5.84 33.56
CA ASP A 397 -1.91 4.39 33.32
C ASP A 397 -0.74 4.09 32.38
N ASN A 398 0.10 3.16 32.77
CA ASN A 398 1.28 2.76 31.99
C ASN A 398 0.91 2.19 30.61
N ASP A 399 -0.31 1.68 30.44
CA ASP A 399 -0.86 1.18 29.17
C ASP A 399 -1.37 2.29 28.23
N ALA A 400 -1.48 3.54 28.73
CA ALA A 400 -1.92 4.67 27.93
C ALA A 400 -0.91 5.04 26.81
N ILE A 401 0.39 4.74 27.02
CA ILE A 401 1.46 5.06 26.09
C ILE A 401 2.14 3.78 25.60
N MET A 402 2.12 3.55 24.30
CA MET A 402 2.64 2.31 23.72
C MET A 402 3.44 2.57 22.43
N LYS A 403 4.52 1.78 22.23
CA LYS A 403 5.16 1.65 20.91
C LYS A 403 4.41 0.64 20.07
N ILE A 404 4.09 0.98 18.82
CA ILE A 404 3.57 0.04 17.81
C ILE A 404 4.43 0.15 16.55
N THR A 405 5.39 -0.75 16.43
CA THR A 405 6.31 -0.88 15.29
C THR A 405 6.39 -2.34 14.87
N GLY A 406 7.03 -2.63 13.75
CA GLY A 406 7.24 -4.00 13.27
C GLY A 406 8.03 -4.90 14.24
N SER A 407 8.79 -4.32 15.17
CA SER A 407 9.62 -5.04 16.15
C SER A 407 8.87 -5.46 17.42
N VAL A 408 7.64 -4.99 17.63
CA VAL A 408 6.84 -5.29 18.83
C VAL A 408 6.67 -6.80 19.01
N GLY A 409 6.93 -7.28 20.24
CA GLY A 409 6.86 -8.70 20.55
C GLY A 409 7.93 -9.55 19.84
N GLY A 410 9.11 -8.95 19.54
CA GLY A 410 10.19 -9.63 18.82
C GLY A 410 9.87 -9.84 17.33
N GLY A 411 9.06 -8.98 16.74
CA GLY A 411 8.65 -9.09 15.32
C GLY A 411 7.53 -10.09 15.08
N ASN A 412 6.86 -10.56 16.13
CA ASN A 412 5.73 -11.49 15.99
C ASN A 412 4.52 -10.76 15.39
N LYS A 413 4.17 -11.09 14.15
CA LYS A 413 3.06 -10.49 13.41
C LYS A 413 1.73 -10.51 14.18
N LYS A 414 1.47 -11.57 14.96
CA LYS A 414 0.24 -11.67 15.77
C LYS A 414 0.20 -10.63 16.87
N THR A 415 1.31 -10.43 17.59
CA THR A 415 1.42 -9.43 18.67
C THR A 415 1.27 -8.01 18.12
N VAL A 416 1.90 -7.72 16.98
CA VAL A 416 1.76 -6.42 16.29
C VAL A 416 0.30 -6.16 15.91
N ARG A 417 -0.38 -7.16 15.32
CA ARG A 417 -1.79 -7.08 14.95
C ARG A 417 -2.70 -6.83 16.17
N GLU A 418 -2.44 -7.53 17.29
CA GLU A 418 -3.18 -7.33 18.52
C GLU A 418 -2.98 -5.92 19.08
N ALA A 419 -1.77 -5.38 19.04
CA ALA A 419 -1.48 -4.01 19.45
C ALA A 419 -2.23 -2.96 18.59
N ILE A 420 -2.24 -3.14 17.28
CA ILE A 420 -3.01 -2.29 16.36
C ILE A 420 -4.51 -2.38 16.65
N LYS A 421 -5.03 -3.60 16.91
CA LYS A 421 -6.44 -3.82 17.22
C LYS A 421 -6.83 -3.15 18.55
N ARG A 422 -5.96 -3.21 19.56
CA ARG A 422 -6.14 -2.48 20.82
C ARG A 422 -6.20 -0.97 20.57
N PHE A 423 -5.24 -0.41 19.84
CA PHE A 423 -5.24 1.02 19.51
C PHE A 423 -6.49 1.46 18.77
N LYS A 424 -7.04 0.62 17.89
CA LYS A 424 -8.25 0.91 17.13
C LYS A 424 -9.54 0.86 17.97
N ASN A 425 -9.65 -0.12 18.88
CA ASN A 425 -10.94 -0.48 19.45
C ASN A 425 -11.04 -0.29 20.98
N GLU A 426 -9.93 -0.07 21.67
CA GLU A 426 -9.90 0.06 23.13
C GLU A 426 -9.57 1.51 23.51
N ARG A 427 -9.93 1.88 24.74
CA ARG A 427 -9.59 3.19 25.31
C ARG A 427 -8.08 3.42 25.28
N TYR A 428 -7.30 2.43 25.70
CA TYR A 428 -5.85 2.47 25.71
C TYR A 428 -5.24 1.48 24.71
N PRO A 429 -4.10 1.85 24.08
CA PRO A 429 -3.33 3.08 24.27
C PRO A 429 -4.02 4.32 23.67
N SER A 430 -3.82 5.47 24.31
CA SER A 430 -4.25 6.79 23.83
C SER A 430 -3.13 7.53 23.10
N ILE A 431 -1.87 7.26 23.46
CA ILE A 431 -0.68 7.76 22.75
C ILE A 431 0.08 6.57 22.17
N VAL A 432 0.28 6.59 20.87
CA VAL A 432 1.06 5.56 20.17
C VAL A 432 2.24 6.19 19.45
N VAL A 433 3.42 5.58 19.64
CA VAL A 433 4.64 5.93 18.90
C VAL A 433 4.90 4.86 17.86
N THR A 434 5.06 5.28 16.62
CA THR A 434 5.30 4.39 15.47
C THR A 434 6.44 4.90 14.58
N VAL A 435 6.94 4.04 13.70
CA VAL A 435 7.88 4.47 12.65
C VAL A 435 7.12 4.61 11.34
N ASP A 436 6.89 3.51 10.62
CA ASP A 436 6.20 3.51 9.32
C ASP A 436 4.93 2.65 9.30
N LEU A 437 4.72 1.82 10.33
CA LEU A 437 3.67 0.80 10.34
C LEU A 437 2.26 1.38 10.25
N LEU A 438 2.05 2.56 10.85
CA LEU A 438 0.75 3.23 10.93
C LEU A 438 0.61 4.42 9.95
N THR A 439 1.48 4.52 8.95
CA THR A 439 1.49 5.66 8.02
C THR A 439 0.35 5.64 7.00
N THR A 440 -0.11 4.45 6.60
CA THR A 440 -1.23 4.32 5.65
C THR A 440 -2.04 3.07 5.91
N GLY A 441 -3.32 3.14 5.56
CA GLY A 441 -4.21 1.98 5.55
C GLY A 441 -4.81 1.59 6.89
N ILE A 442 -4.48 2.25 8.00
CA ILE A 442 -5.09 1.97 9.31
C ILE A 442 -6.20 2.98 9.57
N ASP A 443 -7.41 2.48 9.71
CA ASP A 443 -8.60 3.26 10.06
C ASP A 443 -8.75 3.31 11.58
N VAL A 444 -8.15 4.32 12.22
CA VAL A 444 -8.36 4.67 13.63
C VAL A 444 -9.01 6.05 13.68
N ARG A 445 -10.33 6.08 13.81
CA ARG A 445 -11.14 7.30 13.70
C ARG A 445 -10.94 8.29 14.83
N GLU A 446 -10.43 7.81 15.94
CA GLU A 446 -10.23 8.58 17.16
C GLU A 446 -8.91 9.36 17.19
N ILE A 447 -8.05 9.23 16.17
CA ILE A 447 -6.84 10.03 16.08
C ILE A 447 -7.20 11.46 15.75
N THR A 448 -6.83 12.37 16.65
CA THR A 448 -7.01 13.83 16.52
C THR A 448 -5.69 14.56 16.42
N THR A 449 -4.61 13.98 16.95
CA THR A 449 -3.29 14.64 17.03
C THR A 449 -2.22 13.78 16.35
N LEU A 450 -1.48 14.41 15.45
CA LEU A 450 -0.32 13.81 14.79
C LEU A 450 0.93 14.61 15.13
N VAL A 451 2.02 13.92 15.47
CA VAL A 451 3.32 14.52 15.78
C VAL A 451 4.36 13.90 14.83
N PHE A 452 5.11 14.76 14.12
CA PHE A 452 6.10 14.37 13.12
C PHE A 452 7.51 14.78 13.52
#